data_40bff961927d668313838392d64031e1
#
_entry.id   40bff961927d668313838392d64031e1
#
_cell.length_a   1.000
_cell.length_b   1.000
_cell.length_c   1.000
_cell.angle_alpha   90.00
_cell.angle_beta   90.00
_cell.angle_gamma   90.00
#
_symmetry.space_group_name_H-M   'P 1'
#
loop_
_entity.id
_entity.type
_entity.pdbx_description
1 polymer ?
#
loop_
_entity_poly.entity_id
_entity_poly.type
_entity_poly.pdbx_seq_one_letter_code
_entity_poly.pdbx_strand_id
1 'polypeptide(L)'
;MGKDSIGYRLMKYNVSKTYKKTPYVDPLGDDPIETSTKNGAKLSVALWADIQVSNYMFERARNFDAACEDITKNVDGKLDAILVAGDMAENGLHCEYQYMTDKLTGAKTKNFINSVGNHDVRLKACYNNTVKRFCSFTNTLNKRAGSELTIDSLHYSYKLNGYKFIVLGTDKTKFEESYFYEEQLAWLDSELAHATKDGRPAFVICHQPFCYTHGLPDTWDIPIESAGSIGKQSDRVKDILDNYNNVFYLTGHLHNGIGKYTHEIIGKIHSVNLPALTMPNSSGDCNEIGIGFIMEIYDNHVLFRSRNFVKGKYLPDFDIDIPLCPMNVV
;
A
#
# COMPACT_ATOMS: atom_id res chain seq x y z
N MET A 1 -3.96 -27.12 6.19
CA MET A 1 -2.81 -26.29 6.63
C MET A 1 -1.55 -26.91 6.03
N GLY A 2 -0.87 -26.19 5.13
CA GLY A 2 0.43 -26.63 4.61
C GLY A 2 1.45 -26.61 5.76
N LYS A 3 2.36 -27.59 5.77
CA LYS A 3 3.45 -27.61 6.75
C LYS A 3 4.30 -26.35 6.60
N ASP A 4 4.67 -25.73 7.73
CA ASP A 4 5.60 -24.61 7.74
C ASP A 4 6.87 -24.93 6.97
N SER A 5 7.25 -24.11 5.99
CA SER A 5 8.50 -24.28 5.26
C SER A 5 9.71 -24.14 6.19
N ILE A 6 10.82 -24.80 5.85
CA ILE A 6 12.07 -24.67 6.63
C ILE A 6 12.50 -23.20 6.70
N GLY A 7 12.44 -22.46 5.60
CA GLY A 7 12.76 -21.04 5.56
C GLY A 7 11.90 -20.21 6.51
N TYR A 8 10.60 -20.47 6.57
CA TYR A 8 9.70 -19.79 7.49
C TYR A 8 10.01 -20.08 8.97
N ARG A 9 10.31 -21.35 9.32
CA ARG A 9 10.71 -21.71 10.69
C ARG A 9 11.99 -21.04 11.11
N LEU A 10 12.99 -20.96 10.20
CA LEU A 10 14.24 -20.25 10.45
C LEU A 10 14.01 -18.74 10.62
N MET A 11 13.17 -18.14 9.79
CA MET A 11 12.80 -16.73 9.91
C MET A 11 12.16 -16.43 11.28
N LYS A 12 11.15 -17.18 11.69
CA LYS A 12 10.51 -17.05 13.03
C LYS A 12 11.51 -17.15 14.17
N TYR A 13 12.41 -18.12 14.09
CA TYR A 13 13.45 -18.31 15.12
C TYR A 13 14.38 -17.09 15.19
N ASN A 14 14.82 -16.55 14.06
CA ASN A 14 15.71 -15.40 14.03
C ASN A 14 15.01 -14.11 14.48
N VAL A 15 13.76 -13.90 14.06
CA VAL A 15 12.95 -12.78 14.58
C VAL A 15 12.82 -12.87 16.10
N SER A 16 12.53 -14.05 16.65
CA SER A 16 12.43 -14.24 18.10
C SER A 16 13.73 -13.93 18.86
N LYS A 17 14.89 -14.16 18.21
CA LYS A 17 16.19 -13.76 18.77
C LYS A 17 16.40 -12.25 18.76
N THR A 18 15.93 -11.58 17.72
CA THR A 18 15.96 -10.10 17.62
C THR A 18 15.16 -9.48 18.75
N TYR A 19 13.97 -10.01 19.06
CA TYR A 19 13.19 -9.57 20.23
C TYR A 19 13.92 -9.70 21.55
N LYS A 20 14.73 -10.77 21.73
CA LYS A 20 15.51 -10.96 22.96
C LYS A 20 16.68 -9.97 23.09
N LYS A 21 17.29 -9.56 21.98
CA LYS A 21 18.44 -8.63 21.97
C LYS A 21 17.99 -7.17 22.13
N THR A 22 16.91 -6.80 21.45
CA THR A 22 16.32 -5.46 21.46
C THR A 22 14.84 -5.61 21.70
N PRO A 23 14.40 -5.81 22.96
CA PRO A 23 12.98 -5.96 23.25
C PRO A 23 12.23 -4.72 22.77
N TYR A 24 11.09 -4.94 22.15
CA TYR A 24 10.16 -3.88 21.81
C TYR A 24 9.62 -3.31 23.13
N VAL A 25 9.84 -2.02 23.37
CA VAL A 25 9.61 -1.42 24.71
C VAL A 25 8.39 -0.48 24.69
N ASP A 26 8.00 0.02 23.51
CA ASP A 26 6.87 0.93 23.46
C ASP A 26 5.56 0.17 23.62
N PRO A 27 4.78 0.45 24.67
CA PRO A 27 3.44 -0.11 24.78
C PRO A 27 2.59 0.40 23.61
N LEU A 28 1.68 -0.45 23.14
CA LEU A 28 0.68 -0.03 22.16
C LEU A 28 -0.08 1.17 22.73
N GLY A 29 -0.18 2.25 21.92
CA GLY A 29 -0.97 3.43 22.29
C GLY A 29 -2.45 3.09 22.44
N ASP A 30 -3.17 3.95 23.09
CA ASP A 30 -4.60 3.82 23.39
C ASP A 30 -5.51 4.67 22.49
N ASP A 31 -4.99 5.16 21.37
CA ASP A 31 -5.78 5.83 20.32
C ASP A 31 -6.44 4.77 19.42
N PRO A 32 -7.69 4.35 19.66
CA PRO A 32 -8.31 3.31 18.87
C PRO A 32 -8.58 3.78 17.44
N ILE A 33 -8.44 2.86 16.47
CA ILE A 33 -8.85 3.10 15.09
C ILE A 33 -10.37 2.95 15.04
N GLU A 34 -11.08 4.05 14.89
CA GLU A 34 -12.52 4.05 14.67
C GLU A 34 -12.85 3.54 13.26
N THR A 35 -13.87 2.72 13.16
CA THR A 35 -14.32 2.20 11.88
C THR A 35 -15.35 3.12 11.22
N SER A 36 -15.52 3.00 9.90
CA SER A 36 -16.45 3.80 9.11
C SER A 36 -17.87 3.88 9.71
N THR A 37 -18.37 2.78 10.25
CA THR A 37 -19.70 2.71 10.88
C THR A 37 -19.83 3.56 12.14
N LYS A 38 -18.73 3.92 12.80
CA LYS A 38 -18.72 4.73 14.03
C LYS A 38 -18.41 6.19 13.77
N ASN A 39 -17.48 6.47 12.85
CA ASN A 39 -17.02 7.83 12.58
C ASN A 39 -17.80 8.55 11.46
N GLY A 40 -18.78 7.89 10.85
CA GLY A 40 -19.62 8.46 9.78
C GLY A 40 -19.01 8.41 8.39
N ALA A 41 -17.83 7.84 8.22
CA ALA A 41 -17.24 7.57 6.90
C ALA A 41 -18.04 6.47 6.18
N LYS A 42 -18.01 6.47 4.86
CA LYS A 42 -18.58 5.39 4.02
C LYS A 42 -17.63 4.20 3.91
N LEU A 43 -16.35 4.43 4.12
CA LEU A 43 -15.29 3.44 4.03
C LEU A 43 -14.09 3.89 4.85
N SER A 44 -13.46 2.95 5.58
CA SER A 44 -12.22 3.17 6.33
C SER A 44 -11.18 2.12 5.94
N VAL A 45 -10.04 2.56 5.39
CA VAL A 45 -8.98 1.70 4.87
C VAL A 45 -7.63 2.08 5.49
N ALA A 46 -6.94 1.11 6.08
CA ALA A 46 -5.56 1.32 6.46
C ALA A 46 -4.66 1.29 5.22
N LEU A 47 -3.83 2.31 5.03
CA LEU A 47 -2.91 2.45 3.90
C LEU A 47 -1.47 2.28 4.36
N TRP A 48 -0.79 1.30 3.80
CA TRP A 48 0.61 0.98 4.03
C TRP A 48 1.37 0.88 2.72
N ALA A 49 2.68 1.05 2.77
CA ALA A 49 3.61 0.77 1.67
C ALA A 49 4.94 0.27 2.23
N ASP A 50 5.76 -0.32 1.38
CA ASP A 50 7.16 -0.62 1.65
C ASP A 50 7.34 -1.35 3.01
N ILE A 51 6.57 -2.42 3.19
CA ILE A 51 6.67 -3.27 4.37
C ILE A 51 7.99 -4.04 4.35
N GLN A 52 8.40 -4.51 3.17
CA GLN A 52 9.66 -5.20 2.91
C GLN A 52 10.05 -6.19 4.01
N VAL A 53 9.10 -7.03 4.45
CA VAL A 53 9.39 -8.13 5.37
C VAL A 53 10.52 -8.96 4.81
N SER A 54 11.57 -9.16 5.61
CA SER A 54 12.82 -9.74 5.15
C SER A 54 13.20 -10.99 5.96
N ASN A 55 13.73 -11.99 5.26
CA ASN A 55 14.28 -13.20 5.88
C ASN A 55 15.70 -13.03 6.48
N TYR A 56 16.25 -11.80 6.43
CA TYR A 56 17.56 -11.45 7.01
C TYR A 56 17.61 -10.10 7.73
N MET A 57 16.70 -9.16 7.45
CA MET A 57 16.56 -7.89 8.19
C MET A 57 15.39 -8.02 9.20
N PHE A 58 15.65 -8.71 10.30
CA PHE A 58 14.59 -9.15 11.22
C PHE A 58 13.95 -8.02 12.02
N GLU A 59 14.58 -6.84 12.10
CA GLU A 59 14.00 -5.63 12.68
C GLU A 59 12.75 -5.17 11.91
N ARG A 60 12.76 -5.30 10.58
CA ARG A 60 11.58 -4.98 9.76
C ARG A 60 10.40 -5.89 10.09
N ALA A 61 10.64 -7.18 10.25
CA ALA A 61 9.59 -8.12 10.67
C ALA A 61 9.05 -7.78 12.07
N ARG A 62 9.88 -7.30 12.98
CA ARG A 62 9.47 -6.85 14.30
C ARG A 62 8.60 -5.60 14.25
N ASN A 63 8.97 -4.61 13.43
CA ASN A 63 8.18 -3.40 13.23
C ASN A 63 6.83 -3.74 12.57
N PHE A 64 6.83 -4.66 11.62
CA PHE A 64 5.60 -5.19 11.01
C PHE A 64 4.70 -5.90 12.04
N ASP A 65 5.28 -6.69 12.95
CA ASP A 65 4.53 -7.33 14.03
C ASP A 65 3.81 -6.30 14.90
N ALA A 66 4.48 -5.20 15.23
CA ALA A 66 3.90 -4.12 16.03
C ALA A 66 2.74 -3.43 15.28
N ALA A 67 2.90 -3.14 13.99
CA ALA A 67 1.82 -2.59 13.16
C ALA A 67 0.63 -3.56 13.05
N CYS A 68 0.89 -4.87 12.91
CA CYS A 68 -0.16 -5.88 12.93
C CYS A 68 -0.87 -5.96 14.30
N GLU A 69 -0.15 -5.71 15.40
CA GLU A 69 -0.75 -5.66 16.73
C GLU A 69 -1.75 -4.51 16.84
N ASP A 70 -1.42 -3.33 16.32
CA ASP A 70 -2.30 -2.17 16.29
C ASP A 70 -3.61 -2.47 15.56
N ILE A 71 -3.56 -2.98 14.33
CA ILE A 71 -4.76 -3.31 13.55
C ILE A 71 -5.53 -4.55 14.04
N THR A 72 -4.96 -5.31 14.95
CA THR A 72 -5.59 -6.49 15.56
C THR A 72 -6.25 -6.15 16.89
N LYS A 73 -5.57 -5.37 17.73
CA LYS A 73 -6.01 -5.08 19.09
C LYS A 73 -6.69 -3.73 19.23
N ASN A 74 -6.23 -2.72 18.48
CA ASN A 74 -6.58 -1.32 18.66
C ASN A 74 -7.63 -0.80 17.65
N VAL A 75 -8.25 -1.69 16.88
CA VAL A 75 -9.37 -1.34 15.99
C VAL A 75 -10.68 -1.55 16.74
N ASP A 76 -11.49 -0.51 16.80
CA ASP A 76 -12.83 -0.56 17.35
C ASP A 76 -13.85 -1.01 16.28
N GLY A 77 -14.08 -2.30 16.21
CA GLY A 77 -14.89 -2.95 15.19
C GLY A 77 -14.03 -3.62 14.10
N LYS A 78 -14.28 -3.31 12.83
CA LYS A 78 -13.55 -3.85 11.67
C LYS A 78 -13.26 -2.74 10.67
N LEU A 79 -12.03 -2.68 10.21
CA LEU A 79 -11.68 -1.91 9.01
C LEU A 79 -12.31 -2.56 7.77
N ASP A 80 -12.67 -1.75 6.78
CA ASP A 80 -13.19 -2.27 5.51
C ASP A 80 -12.09 -2.97 4.71
N ALA A 81 -10.86 -2.41 4.72
CA ALA A 81 -9.71 -3.03 4.07
C ALA A 81 -8.37 -2.60 4.73
N ILE A 82 -7.32 -3.37 4.43
CA ILE A 82 -5.94 -2.94 4.47
C ILE A 82 -5.43 -2.91 3.04
N LEU A 83 -4.90 -1.77 2.60
CA LEU A 83 -4.31 -1.59 1.30
C LEU A 83 -2.80 -1.40 1.46
N VAL A 84 -2.03 -2.14 0.65
CA VAL A 84 -0.57 -2.01 0.61
C VAL A 84 -0.12 -1.61 -0.80
N ALA A 85 0.50 -0.44 -0.91
CA ALA A 85 0.96 0.12 -2.17
C ALA A 85 2.35 -0.42 -2.57
N GLY A 86 2.51 -1.74 -2.59
CA GLY A 86 3.70 -2.42 -3.07
C GLY A 86 4.78 -2.67 -2.03
N ASP A 87 5.80 -3.39 -2.46
CA ASP A 87 6.97 -3.81 -1.68
C ASP A 87 6.60 -4.48 -0.36
N MET A 88 5.77 -5.51 -0.47
CA MET A 88 5.33 -6.29 0.68
C MET A 88 6.48 -7.09 1.28
N ALA A 89 7.25 -7.77 0.43
CA ALA A 89 8.39 -8.60 0.81
C ALA A 89 9.70 -8.04 0.23
N GLU A 90 10.81 -8.25 0.93
CA GLU A 90 12.14 -7.80 0.49
C GLU A 90 12.61 -8.48 -0.80
N ASN A 91 12.27 -9.77 -0.98
CA ASN A 91 12.69 -10.55 -2.14
C ASN A 91 11.56 -11.38 -2.76
N GLY A 92 10.31 -11.16 -2.35
CA GLY A 92 9.17 -11.95 -2.82
C GLY A 92 9.31 -13.45 -2.52
N LEU A 93 9.97 -13.84 -1.44
CA LEU A 93 10.18 -15.25 -1.07
C LEU A 93 8.95 -15.84 -0.38
N HIS A 94 8.76 -17.14 -0.56
CA HIS A 94 7.65 -17.86 0.06
C HIS A 94 7.62 -17.73 1.60
N CYS A 95 8.79 -17.74 2.25
CA CYS A 95 8.88 -17.61 3.70
C CYS A 95 8.49 -16.21 4.20
N GLU A 96 8.76 -15.17 3.42
CA GLU A 96 8.39 -13.79 3.73
C GLU A 96 6.86 -13.64 3.65
N TYR A 97 6.24 -14.07 2.55
CA TYR A 97 4.77 -14.06 2.41
C TYR A 97 4.06 -14.96 3.43
N GLN A 98 4.64 -16.10 3.77
CA GLN A 98 4.08 -16.97 4.81
C GLN A 98 4.09 -16.29 6.18
N TYR A 99 5.18 -15.57 6.50
CA TYR A 99 5.28 -14.77 7.73
C TYR A 99 4.20 -13.69 7.78
N MET A 100 4.05 -12.92 6.69
CA MET A 100 3.02 -11.88 6.58
C MET A 100 1.61 -12.45 6.70
N THR A 101 1.32 -13.57 6.02
CA THR A 101 0.00 -14.21 6.09
C THR A 101 -0.36 -14.58 7.53
N ASP A 102 0.57 -15.15 8.28
CA ASP A 102 0.31 -15.56 9.66
C ASP A 102 0.04 -14.36 10.58
N LYS A 103 0.73 -13.24 10.36
CA LYS A 103 0.55 -12.03 11.18
C LYS A 103 -0.75 -11.30 10.83
N LEU A 104 -1.04 -11.14 9.54
CA LEU A 104 -2.23 -10.44 9.06
C LEU A 104 -3.54 -11.22 9.25
N THR A 105 -3.47 -12.55 9.42
CA THR A 105 -4.68 -13.37 9.62
C THR A 105 -5.49 -12.95 10.87
N GLY A 106 -4.86 -12.30 11.86
CA GLY A 106 -5.53 -11.76 13.04
C GLY A 106 -6.13 -10.36 12.88
N ALA A 107 -5.84 -9.67 11.77
CA ALA A 107 -6.30 -8.31 11.54
C ALA A 107 -7.83 -8.22 11.49
N LYS A 108 -8.36 -7.14 12.08
CA LYS A 108 -9.80 -6.88 12.11
C LYS A 108 -10.29 -6.28 10.78
N THR A 109 -10.04 -6.99 9.69
CA THR A 109 -10.57 -6.67 8.35
C THR A 109 -10.94 -7.93 7.60
N LYS A 110 -11.70 -7.78 6.51
CA LYS A 110 -11.97 -8.87 5.57
C LYS A 110 -11.15 -8.77 4.29
N ASN A 111 -10.70 -7.57 3.93
CA ASN A 111 -10.16 -7.33 2.58
C ASN A 111 -8.71 -6.85 2.65
N PHE A 112 -7.85 -7.49 1.87
CA PHE A 112 -6.46 -7.09 1.68
C PHE A 112 -6.25 -6.77 0.19
N ILE A 113 -6.05 -5.49 -0.10
CA ILE A 113 -5.81 -4.97 -1.45
C ILE A 113 -4.30 -4.74 -1.56
N ASN A 114 -3.60 -5.62 -2.28
CA ASN A 114 -2.15 -5.62 -2.35
C ASN A 114 -1.67 -5.26 -3.74
N SER A 115 -0.87 -4.21 -3.88
CA SER A 115 -0.10 -3.95 -5.09
C SER A 115 1.25 -4.64 -5.01
N VAL A 116 1.80 -5.01 -6.16
CA VAL A 116 3.18 -5.48 -6.26
C VAL A 116 4.14 -4.30 -6.34
N GLY A 117 5.30 -4.40 -5.68
CA GLY A 117 6.41 -3.49 -5.86
C GLY A 117 7.60 -4.15 -6.58
N ASN A 118 8.68 -3.39 -6.81
CA ASN A 118 9.86 -3.91 -7.48
C ASN A 118 10.57 -5.00 -6.65
N HIS A 119 10.58 -4.91 -5.32
CA HIS A 119 11.15 -5.93 -4.44
C HIS A 119 10.42 -7.28 -4.54
N ASP A 120 9.10 -7.27 -4.68
CA ASP A 120 8.29 -8.48 -4.80
C ASP A 120 8.62 -9.29 -6.07
N VAL A 121 9.06 -8.63 -7.15
CA VAL A 121 9.30 -9.25 -8.47
C VAL A 121 10.71 -9.07 -9.03
N ARG A 122 11.65 -8.50 -8.28
CA ARG A 122 13.01 -8.18 -8.77
C ARG A 122 13.85 -9.40 -9.18
N LEU A 123 13.50 -10.59 -8.75
CA LEU A 123 14.20 -11.82 -9.13
C LEU A 123 13.87 -12.21 -10.58
N LYS A 124 14.50 -11.53 -11.54
CA LYS A 124 14.20 -11.58 -12.98
C LYS A 124 14.10 -12.99 -13.58
N ALA A 125 14.99 -13.90 -13.19
CA ALA A 125 15.03 -15.27 -13.73
C ALA A 125 13.75 -16.07 -13.40
N CYS A 126 12.92 -15.60 -12.49
CA CYS A 126 11.76 -16.32 -11.96
C CYS A 126 10.48 -15.48 -12.00
N TYR A 127 10.36 -14.49 -12.89
CA TYR A 127 9.23 -13.55 -12.92
C TYR A 127 7.87 -14.26 -12.85
N ASN A 128 7.58 -15.21 -13.74
CA ASN A 128 6.32 -15.93 -13.72
C ASN A 128 6.04 -16.68 -12.40
N ASN A 129 7.10 -17.14 -11.73
CA ASN A 129 6.97 -17.82 -10.44
C ASN A 129 6.74 -16.80 -9.31
N THR A 130 7.33 -15.60 -9.39
CA THR A 130 7.07 -14.53 -8.43
C THR A 130 5.64 -14.01 -8.56
N VAL A 131 5.13 -13.82 -9.78
CA VAL A 131 3.71 -13.49 -10.04
C VAL A 131 2.77 -14.51 -9.39
N LYS A 132 2.96 -15.79 -9.70
CA LYS A 132 2.15 -16.88 -9.12
C LYS A 132 2.20 -16.90 -7.59
N ARG A 133 3.37 -16.60 -7.02
CA ARG A 133 3.56 -16.58 -5.57
C ARG A 133 2.85 -15.39 -4.92
N PHE A 134 2.95 -14.22 -5.53
CA PHE A 134 2.25 -13.02 -5.08
C PHE A 134 0.72 -13.22 -5.13
N CYS A 135 0.19 -13.71 -6.25
CA CYS A 135 -1.24 -14.02 -6.38
C CYS A 135 -1.68 -15.07 -5.35
N SER A 136 -0.90 -16.12 -5.16
CA SER A 136 -1.19 -17.16 -4.16
C SER A 136 -1.19 -16.61 -2.73
N PHE A 137 -0.27 -15.71 -2.41
CA PHE A 137 -0.21 -15.01 -1.13
C PHE A 137 -1.47 -14.16 -0.92
N THR A 138 -1.78 -13.26 -1.84
CA THR A 138 -2.95 -12.38 -1.77
C THR A 138 -4.25 -13.17 -1.65
N ASN A 139 -4.42 -14.22 -2.46
CA ASN A 139 -5.61 -15.08 -2.42
C ASN A 139 -5.72 -15.87 -1.11
N THR A 140 -4.60 -16.37 -0.59
CA THR A 140 -4.59 -17.11 0.69
C THR A 140 -4.99 -16.19 1.85
N LEU A 141 -4.45 -14.98 1.88
CA LEU A 141 -4.74 -13.99 2.91
C LEU A 141 -6.21 -13.59 2.89
N ASN A 142 -6.73 -13.20 1.71
CA ASN A 142 -8.13 -12.83 1.53
C ASN A 142 -9.09 -13.98 1.88
N LYS A 143 -8.80 -15.19 1.42
CA LYS A 143 -9.59 -16.38 1.76
C LYS A 143 -9.64 -16.63 3.27
N ARG A 144 -8.51 -16.49 3.99
CA ARG A 144 -8.47 -16.68 5.45
C ARG A 144 -9.27 -15.59 6.18
N ALA A 145 -9.29 -14.37 5.65
CA ALA A 145 -10.05 -13.26 6.19
C ALA A 145 -11.56 -13.34 5.87
N GLY A 146 -11.97 -14.18 4.94
CA GLY A 146 -13.35 -14.33 4.48
C GLY A 146 -13.76 -13.28 3.45
N SER A 147 -12.78 -12.76 2.67
CA SER A 147 -13.02 -11.92 1.50
C SER A 147 -13.34 -12.74 0.26
N GLU A 148 -14.09 -12.14 -0.65
CA GLU A 148 -14.35 -12.69 -1.99
C GLU A 148 -13.27 -12.28 -3.01
N LEU A 149 -12.34 -11.37 -2.64
CA LEU A 149 -11.28 -10.92 -3.52
C LEU A 149 -10.33 -12.08 -3.86
N THR A 150 -10.24 -12.37 -5.15
CA THR A 150 -9.26 -13.27 -5.74
C THR A 150 -8.62 -12.63 -6.96
N ILE A 151 -7.31 -12.86 -7.15
CA ILE A 151 -6.54 -12.31 -8.27
C ILE A 151 -5.81 -13.44 -9.02
N ASP A 152 -5.65 -13.28 -10.31
CA ASP A 152 -4.89 -14.17 -11.19
C ASP A 152 -3.75 -13.46 -11.93
N SER A 153 -3.72 -12.13 -11.82
CA SER A 153 -2.68 -11.26 -12.36
C SER A 153 -2.22 -10.22 -11.33
N LEU A 154 -1.15 -9.49 -11.64
CA LEU A 154 -0.66 -8.41 -10.78
C LEU A 154 -1.50 -7.13 -10.92
N HIS A 155 -2.21 -6.94 -12.05
CA HIS A 155 -3.18 -5.89 -12.20
C HIS A 155 -4.60 -6.45 -12.05
N TYR A 156 -5.41 -5.75 -11.31
CA TYR A 156 -6.81 -6.13 -11.05
C TYR A 156 -7.60 -4.95 -10.51
N SER A 157 -8.91 -5.06 -10.48
CA SER A 157 -9.75 -4.10 -9.79
C SER A 157 -10.63 -4.78 -8.75
N TYR A 158 -10.93 -4.05 -7.69
CA TYR A 158 -11.83 -4.52 -6.63
C TYR A 158 -12.82 -3.42 -6.26
N LYS A 159 -14.09 -3.78 -6.16
CA LYS A 159 -15.16 -2.86 -5.73
C LYS A 159 -15.54 -3.15 -4.28
N LEU A 160 -15.33 -2.18 -3.40
CA LEU A 160 -15.63 -2.27 -1.99
C LEU A 160 -16.58 -1.14 -1.58
N ASN A 161 -17.74 -1.46 -1.01
CA ASN A 161 -18.77 -0.51 -0.59
C ASN A 161 -19.13 0.54 -1.68
N GLY A 162 -19.03 0.16 -2.96
CA GLY A 162 -19.34 1.03 -4.10
C GLY A 162 -18.16 1.83 -4.65
N TYR A 163 -17.02 1.86 -3.97
CA TYR A 163 -15.79 2.50 -4.41
C TYR A 163 -14.88 1.52 -5.14
N LYS A 164 -14.16 1.98 -6.14
CA LYS A 164 -13.30 1.13 -6.96
C LYS A 164 -11.83 1.37 -6.66
N PHE A 165 -11.12 0.29 -6.41
CA PHE A 165 -9.68 0.20 -6.25
C PHE A 165 -9.13 -0.50 -7.50
N ILE A 166 -8.27 0.20 -8.25
CA ILE A 166 -7.67 -0.28 -9.50
C ILE A 166 -6.18 -0.44 -9.24
N VAL A 167 -5.72 -1.66 -9.19
CA VAL A 167 -4.31 -1.99 -8.90
C VAL A 167 -3.58 -2.22 -10.20
N LEU A 168 -2.50 -1.47 -10.43
CA LEU A 168 -1.57 -1.69 -11.52
C LEU A 168 -0.44 -2.60 -11.05
N GLY A 169 0.03 -3.44 -11.97
CA GLY A 169 1.16 -4.32 -11.72
C GLY A 169 2.09 -4.35 -12.92
N THR A 170 3.40 -4.36 -12.69
CA THR A 170 4.36 -4.41 -13.79
C THR A 170 4.20 -5.69 -14.61
N ASP A 171 4.06 -5.61 -15.92
CA ASP A 171 3.91 -6.75 -16.82
C ASP A 171 5.22 -7.49 -17.12
N LYS A 172 6.34 -6.89 -16.72
CA LYS A 172 7.66 -7.53 -16.78
C LYS A 172 8.60 -6.89 -15.78
N THR A 173 9.64 -7.64 -15.39
CA THR A 173 10.64 -7.11 -14.47
C THR A 173 11.40 -5.93 -15.10
N LYS A 174 11.37 -4.84 -14.38
CA LYS A 174 12.27 -3.71 -14.46
C LYS A 174 12.93 -3.57 -13.10
N PHE A 175 14.14 -3.08 -13.01
CA PHE A 175 14.85 -3.05 -11.72
C PHE A 175 14.11 -2.18 -10.69
N GLU A 176 13.88 -0.91 -11.00
CA GLU A 176 13.18 0.04 -10.13
C GLU A 176 11.89 0.57 -10.77
N GLU A 177 11.78 0.53 -12.11
CA GLU A 177 10.64 1.03 -12.87
C GLU A 177 9.53 -0.02 -12.99
N SER A 178 8.33 0.41 -13.32
CA SER A 178 7.25 -0.45 -13.84
C SER A 178 7.20 -0.46 -15.36
N TYR A 179 6.55 -1.46 -15.92
CA TYR A 179 6.26 -1.53 -17.35
C TYR A 179 4.87 -2.13 -17.56
N PHE A 180 4.07 -1.46 -18.37
CA PHE A 180 2.70 -1.86 -18.68
C PHE A 180 2.54 -2.14 -20.15
N TYR A 181 1.92 -3.26 -20.52
CA TYR A 181 1.50 -3.50 -21.90
C TYR A 181 0.29 -2.62 -22.24
N GLU A 182 0.07 -2.37 -23.54
CA GLU A 182 -1.04 -1.52 -24.00
C GLU A 182 -2.40 -2.08 -23.58
N GLU A 183 -2.52 -3.40 -23.44
CA GLU A 183 -3.72 -4.07 -22.93
C GLU A 183 -4.04 -3.65 -21.49
N GLN A 184 -3.04 -3.54 -20.63
CA GLN A 184 -3.24 -3.07 -19.25
C GLN A 184 -3.59 -1.58 -19.22
N LEU A 185 -2.98 -0.75 -20.08
CA LEU A 185 -3.29 0.68 -20.17
C LEU A 185 -4.70 0.93 -20.71
N ALA A 186 -5.13 0.18 -21.70
CA ALA A 186 -6.51 0.25 -22.23
C ALA A 186 -7.54 -0.24 -21.19
N TRP A 187 -7.19 -1.28 -20.42
CA TRP A 187 -8.00 -1.77 -19.32
C TRP A 187 -8.11 -0.71 -18.20
N LEU A 188 -7.01 -0.04 -17.84
CA LEU A 188 -7.01 1.05 -16.84
C LEU A 188 -7.99 2.16 -17.24
N ASP A 189 -7.95 2.62 -18.48
CA ASP A 189 -8.85 3.65 -19.01
C ASP A 189 -10.32 3.21 -18.90
N SER A 190 -10.64 1.99 -19.30
CA SER A 190 -11.97 1.40 -19.16
C SER A 190 -12.43 1.30 -17.70
N GLU A 191 -11.55 0.89 -16.79
CA GLU A 191 -11.87 0.77 -15.36
C GLU A 191 -12.18 2.14 -14.75
N LEU A 192 -11.40 3.17 -15.10
CA LEU A 192 -11.63 4.54 -14.64
C LEU A 192 -12.94 5.14 -15.18
N ALA A 193 -13.26 4.93 -16.44
CA ALA A 193 -14.54 5.35 -17.04
C ALA A 193 -15.75 4.78 -16.28
N HIS A 194 -15.64 3.52 -15.84
CA HIS A 194 -16.70 2.88 -15.03
C HIS A 194 -16.71 3.35 -13.57
N ALA A 195 -15.51 3.57 -12.99
CA ALA A 195 -15.38 3.92 -11.57
C ALA A 195 -15.88 5.32 -11.26
N THR A 196 -15.60 6.28 -12.15
CA THR A 196 -15.89 7.71 -11.93
C THR A 196 -17.22 8.17 -12.52
N LYS A 197 -17.95 7.28 -13.20
CA LYS A 197 -19.22 7.59 -13.87
C LYS A 197 -20.23 8.32 -12.99
N ASP A 198 -20.28 7.97 -11.71
CA ASP A 198 -21.21 8.54 -10.72
C ASP A 198 -20.55 9.69 -9.91
N GLY A 199 -19.43 10.24 -10.37
CA GLY A 199 -18.66 11.28 -9.67
C GLY A 199 -17.96 10.80 -8.40
N ARG A 200 -18.02 9.51 -8.10
CA ARG A 200 -17.32 8.91 -6.95
C ARG A 200 -15.82 8.91 -7.15
N PRO A 201 -15.04 8.98 -6.06
CA PRO A 201 -13.60 8.82 -6.18
C PRO A 201 -13.22 7.40 -6.63
N ALA A 202 -12.18 7.34 -7.48
CA ALA A 202 -11.51 6.11 -7.88
C ALA A 202 -10.09 6.12 -7.35
N PHE A 203 -9.63 4.98 -6.83
CA PHE A 203 -8.30 4.82 -6.27
C PHE A 203 -7.48 3.94 -7.19
N VAL A 204 -6.43 4.51 -7.79
CA VAL A 204 -5.45 3.79 -8.61
C VAL A 204 -4.21 3.56 -7.78
N ILE A 205 -3.77 2.33 -7.69
CA ILE A 205 -2.62 1.92 -6.87
C ILE A 205 -1.52 1.43 -7.79
N CYS A 206 -0.37 2.06 -7.72
CA CYS A 206 0.87 1.63 -8.35
C CYS A 206 2.01 1.89 -7.37
N HIS A 207 2.96 0.98 -7.29
CA HIS A 207 4.06 1.16 -6.35
C HIS A 207 4.89 2.41 -6.66
N GLN A 208 5.28 2.60 -7.92
CA GLN A 208 6.09 3.74 -8.33
C GLN A 208 5.24 4.99 -8.63
N PRO A 209 5.70 6.19 -8.20
CA PRO A 209 5.10 7.46 -8.58
C PRO A 209 5.43 7.86 -10.02
N PHE A 210 4.87 8.98 -10.47
CA PHE A 210 5.22 9.59 -11.75
C PHE A 210 6.62 10.20 -11.72
N CYS A 211 7.27 10.34 -12.89
CA CYS A 211 8.48 11.14 -13.03
C CYS A 211 8.24 12.57 -12.56
N TYR A 212 9.24 13.17 -11.92
CA TYR A 212 9.23 14.56 -11.43
C TYR A 212 8.14 14.88 -10.41
N THR A 213 7.69 13.89 -9.64
CA THR A 213 6.74 14.08 -8.56
C THR A 213 7.31 13.59 -7.23
N HIS A 214 6.71 14.02 -6.12
CA HIS A 214 7.08 13.61 -4.77
C HIS A 214 8.56 13.82 -4.43
N GLY A 215 9.17 14.87 -5.01
CA GLY A 215 10.56 15.24 -4.81
C GLY A 215 11.55 14.60 -5.78
N LEU A 216 11.09 13.74 -6.70
CA LEU A 216 11.95 13.16 -7.73
C LEU A 216 12.44 14.21 -8.75
N PRO A 217 13.68 14.09 -9.28
CA PRO A 217 14.69 13.09 -8.92
C PRO A 217 15.54 13.47 -7.71
N ASP A 218 15.37 14.64 -7.12
CA ASP A 218 16.28 15.24 -6.12
C ASP A 218 16.34 14.44 -4.79
N THR A 219 15.29 13.71 -4.46
CA THR A 219 15.21 12.89 -3.24
C THR A 219 15.67 11.45 -3.43
N TRP A 220 16.01 11.03 -4.66
CA TRP A 220 16.46 9.68 -4.97
C TRP A 220 17.97 9.56 -4.91
N ASP A 221 18.47 8.41 -4.45
CA ASP A 221 19.91 8.17 -4.28
C ASP A 221 20.74 8.36 -5.57
N ILE A 222 20.14 8.10 -6.73
CA ILE A 222 20.75 8.32 -8.03
C ILE A 222 19.86 9.28 -8.82
N PRO A 223 20.24 10.56 -8.97
CA PRO A 223 19.42 11.58 -9.62
C PRO A 223 19.42 11.44 -11.15
N ILE A 224 18.88 10.33 -11.65
CA ILE A 224 18.63 10.09 -13.07
C ILE A 224 17.17 10.39 -13.35
N GLU A 225 16.87 10.97 -14.51
CA GLU A 225 15.56 11.50 -14.89
C GLU A 225 14.34 10.61 -14.59
N SER A 226 14.46 9.29 -14.78
CA SER A 226 13.36 8.34 -14.51
C SER A 226 13.52 7.53 -13.22
N ALA A 227 14.61 7.75 -12.49
CA ALA A 227 14.90 6.96 -11.28
C ALA A 227 13.83 7.16 -10.21
N GLY A 228 13.44 6.08 -9.55
CA GLY A 228 12.42 6.11 -8.51
C GLY A 228 10.98 6.29 -9.00
N SER A 229 10.73 6.26 -10.31
CA SER A 229 9.41 6.47 -10.90
C SER A 229 8.91 5.27 -11.72
N ILE A 230 7.70 5.38 -12.30
CA ILE A 230 7.22 4.43 -13.33
C ILE A 230 8.23 4.27 -14.48
N GLY A 231 9.00 5.32 -14.77
CA GLY A 231 9.90 5.37 -15.90
C GLY A 231 9.24 5.94 -17.16
N LYS A 232 9.63 5.44 -18.34
CA LYS A 232 9.24 6.01 -19.65
C LYS A 232 7.74 6.09 -19.92
N GLN A 233 6.92 5.30 -19.22
CA GLN A 233 5.46 5.31 -19.41
C GLN A 233 4.75 6.26 -18.44
N SER A 234 5.48 7.03 -17.64
CA SER A 234 4.93 7.95 -16.63
C SER A 234 3.90 8.90 -17.24
N ASP A 235 4.24 9.60 -18.31
CA ASP A 235 3.31 10.54 -18.97
C ASP A 235 2.09 9.82 -19.54
N ARG A 236 2.27 8.63 -20.13
CA ARG A 236 1.16 7.86 -20.68
C ARG A 236 0.14 7.46 -19.62
N VAL A 237 0.59 7.00 -18.44
CA VAL A 237 -0.30 6.67 -17.32
C VAL A 237 -0.97 7.94 -16.78
N LYS A 238 -0.19 9.00 -16.59
CA LYS A 238 -0.70 10.30 -16.14
C LYS A 238 -1.81 10.83 -17.06
N ASP A 239 -1.61 10.81 -18.38
CA ASP A 239 -2.59 11.27 -19.35
C ASP A 239 -3.90 10.49 -19.28
N ILE A 240 -3.84 9.17 -19.03
CA ILE A 240 -5.06 8.36 -18.83
C ILE A 240 -5.80 8.82 -17.57
N LEU A 241 -5.10 8.96 -16.44
CA LEU A 241 -5.72 9.32 -15.17
C LEU A 241 -6.32 10.74 -15.21
N ASP A 242 -5.65 11.69 -15.86
CA ASP A 242 -6.06 13.11 -15.93
C ASP A 242 -7.35 13.34 -16.76
N ASN A 243 -7.80 12.34 -17.50
CA ASN A 243 -9.11 12.40 -18.19
C ASN A 243 -10.30 12.35 -17.22
N TYR A 244 -10.08 11.91 -15.98
CA TYR A 244 -11.14 11.64 -15.01
C TYR A 244 -11.03 12.55 -13.79
N ASN A 245 -12.20 12.89 -13.18
CA ASN A 245 -12.24 13.65 -11.93
C ASN A 245 -12.21 12.71 -10.72
N ASN A 246 -11.79 13.23 -9.57
CA ASN A 246 -11.75 12.50 -8.29
C ASN A 246 -10.89 11.21 -8.36
N VAL A 247 -9.79 11.25 -9.11
CA VAL A 247 -8.83 10.15 -9.17
C VAL A 247 -7.74 10.36 -8.14
N PHE A 248 -7.56 9.35 -7.28
CA PHE A 248 -6.48 9.27 -6.30
C PHE A 248 -5.46 8.25 -6.78
N TYR A 249 -4.20 8.68 -6.92
CA TYR A 249 -3.08 7.82 -7.30
C TYR A 249 -2.22 7.56 -6.07
N LEU A 250 -2.27 6.32 -5.55
CA LEU A 250 -1.61 5.91 -4.31
C LEU A 250 -0.32 5.15 -4.64
N THR A 251 0.81 5.63 -4.11
CA THR A 251 2.14 5.08 -4.41
C THR A 251 2.94 4.85 -3.13
N GLY A 252 4.06 4.15 -3.23
CA GLY A 252 5.08 3.99 -2.20
C GLY A 252 6.46 4.27 -2.77
N HIS A 253 7.41 3.34 -2.60
CA HIS A 253 8.71 3.26 -3.26
C HIS A 253 9.78 4.25 -2.77
N LEU A 254 9.41 5.51 -2.54
CA LEU A 254 10.39 6.57 -2.28
C LEU A 254 10.90 6.59 -0.84
N HIS A 255 10.22 5.91 0.07
CA HIS A 255 10.50 5.98 1.50
C HIS A 255 10.57 7.42 2.01
N ASN A 256 9.77 8.32 1.44
CA ASN A 256 9.61 9.67 1.96
C ASN A 256 8.71 9.64 3.20
N GLY A 257 9.07 10.41 4.22
CA GLY A 257 8.22 10.65 5.37
C GLY A 257 7.01 11.52 5.02
N ILE A 258 6.11 11.68 5.99
CA ILE A 258 4.95 12.57 5.79
C ILE A 258 5.40 14.03 5.83
N GLY A 259 5.00 14.82 4.84
CA GLY A 259 5.36 16.22 4.68
C GLY A 259 5.06 16.74 3.28
N LYS A 260 5.87 17.69 2.81
CA LYS A 260 5.65 18.40 1.54
C LYS A 260 5.57 17.51 0.29
N TYR A 261 6.15 16.30 0.33
CA TYR A 261 6.18 15.37 -0.79
C TYR A 261 5.10 14.28 -0.70
N THR A 262 4.23 14.32 0.31
CA THR A 262 3.22 13.29 0.53
C THR A 262 2.05 13.41 -0.44
N HIS A 263 1.51 14.61 -0.63
CA HIS A 263 0.38 14.86 -1.51
C HIS A 263 0.71 15.94 -2.53
N GLU A 264 0.48 15.63 -3.79
CA GLU A 264 0.63 16.55 -4.92
C GLU A 264 -0.62 16.49 -5.82
N ILE A 265 -0.98 17.62 -6.40
CA ILE A 265 -2.04 17.72 -7.40
C ILE A 265 -1.37 17.79 -8.78
N ILE A 266 -1.61 16.78 -9.62
CA ILE A 266 -1.03 16.66 -10.95
C ILE A 266 -2.17 16.70 -11.97
N GLY A 267 -2.39 17.85 -12.59
CA GLY A 267 -3.61 18.07 -13.35
C GLY A 267 -4.85 17.94 -12.46
N LYS A 268 -5.69 16.93 -12.68
CA LYS A 268 -6.85 16.59 -11.84
C LYS A 268 -6.58 15.47 -10.85
N ILE A 269 -5.38 14.89 -10.87
CA ILE A 269 -5.02 13.71 -10.10
C ILE A 269 -4.55 14.12 -8.71
N HIS A 270 -5.10 13.53 -7.67
CA HIS A 270 -4.56 13.59 -6.32
C HIS A 270 -3.56 12.45 -6.13
N SER A 271 -2.26 12.76 -6.25
CA SER A 271 -1.19 11.79 -6.04
C SER A 271 -0.76 11.78 -4.59
N VAL A 272 -0.76 10.61 -3.94
CA VAL A 272 -0.37 10.43 -2.54
C VAL A 272 0.73 9.38 -2.47
N ASN A 273 1.93 9.79 -2.04
CA ASN A 273 3.04 8.88 -1.78
C ASN A 273 3.01 8.44 -0.33
N LEU A 274 2.89 7.14 -0.11
CA LEU A 274 2.83 6.54 1.22
C LEU A 274 4.25 6.30 1.76
N PRO A 275 4.50 6.56 3.05
CA PRO A 275 5.79 6.30 3.66
C PRO A 275 6.04 4.80 3.83
N ALA A 276 7.32 4.43 3.96
CA ALA A 276 7.70 3.07 4.31
C ALA A 276 7.28 2.72 5.74
N LEU A 277 6.62 1.56 5.90
CA LEU A 277 6.05 1.17 7.19
C LEU A 277 7.10 0.66 8.18
N THR A 278 8.07 -0.13 7.74
CA THR A 278 8.90 -0.92 8.66
C THR A 278 10.34 -0.42 8.82
N MET A 279 10.70 0.62 8.09
CA MET A 279 12.04 1.19 8.08
C MET A 279 12.00 2.72 8.22
N PRO A 280 13.13 3.38 8.50
CA PRO A 280 13.20 4.83 8.54
C PRO A 280 12.83 5.44 7.19
N ASN A 281 12.11 6.56 7.25
CA ASN A 281 11.81 7.39 6.10
C ASN A 281 12.77 8.59 6.03
N SER A 282 12.80 9.28 4.89
CA SER A 282 13.60 10.48 4.65
C SER A 282 12.73 11.59 4.03
N SER A 283 13.29 12.77 3.85
CA SER A 283 12.69 13.87 3.06
C SER A 283 11.29 14.34 3.49
N GLY A 284 10.84 14.02 4.69
CA GLY A 284 9.57 14.45 5.28
C GLY A 284 9.76 15.26 6.57
N ASP A 285 8.67 15.83 7.07
CA ASP A 285 8.61 16.49 8.36
C ASP A 285 8.42 15.46 9.49
N CYS A 286 7.77 14.33 9.20
CA CYS A 286 7.69 13.16 10.06
C CYS A 286 8.30 11.96 9.32
N ASN A 287 9.42 11.43 9.85
CA ASN A 287 10.18 10.32 9.26
C ASN A 287 10.20 9.07 10.14
N GLU A 288 9.26 8.96 11.06
CA GLU A 288 9.22 7.85 12.01
C GLU A 288 8.98 6.49 11.34
N ILE A 289 9.44 5.42 11.95
CA ILE A 289 9.06 4.05 11.59
C ILE A 289 7.60 3.83 12.02
N GLY A 290 6.84 3.15 11.18
CA GLY A 290 5.47 2.76 11.48
C GLY A 290 4.40 3.74 10.99
N ILE A 291 4.78 4.82 10.31
CA ILE A 291 3.81 5.80 9.82
C ILE A 291 3.10 5.33 8.55
N GLY A 292 1.85 5.72 8.42
CA GLY A 292 0.95 5.47 7.30
C GLY A 292 -0.36 6.22 7.53
N PHE A 293 -1.44 5.78 6.91
CA PHE A 293 -2.73 6.49 7.01
C PHE A 293 -3.89 5.54 7.30
N ILE A 294 -4.92 6.08 7.94
CA ILE A 294 -6.29 5.59 7.84
C ILE A 294 -7.02 6.51 6.87
N MET A 295 -7.30 6.03 5.67
CA MET A 295 -8.08 6.74 4.68
C MET A 295 -9.56 6.54 4.96
N GLU A 296 -10.28 7.64 5.09
CA GLU A 296 -11.71 7.69 5.33
C GLU A 296 -12.41 8.39 4.17
N ILE A 297 -13.44 7.77 3.60
CA ILE A 297 -14.18 8.33 2.47
C ILE A 297 -15.53 8.84 2.97
N TYR A 298 -15.79 10.11 2.72
CA TYR A 298 -17.05 10.79 3.01
C TYR A 298 -17.79 11.17 1.72
N ASP A 299 -18.98 11.73 1.83
CA ASP A 299 -19.77 12.11 0.64
C ASP A 299 -19.13 13.22 -0.19
N ASN A 300 -18.35 14.11 0.43
CA ASN A 300 -17.81 15.32 -0.18
C ASN A 300 -16.28 15.46 -0.07
N HIS A 301 -15.60 14.55 0.60
CA HIS A 301 -14.13 14.59 0.75
C HIS A 301 -13.55 13.21 1.04
N VAL A 302 -12.24 13.07 0.91
CA VAL A 302 -11.44 11.94 1.36
C VAL A 302 -10.42 12.46 2.36
N LEU A 303 -10.46 11.88 3.57
CA LEU A 303 -9.56 12.23 4.66
C LEU A 303 -8.51 11.14 4.85
N PHE A 304 -7.23 11.52 4.81
CA PHE A 304 -6.11 10.66 5.16
C PHE A 304 -5.65 11.03 6.55
N ARG A 305 -6.06 10.25 7.55
CA ARG A 305 -5.65 10.45 8.94
C ARG A 305 -4.30 9.79 9.17
N SER A 306 -3.30 10.59 9.47
CA SER A 306 -1.94 10.13 9.70
C SER A 306 -1.83 9.32 10.99
N ARG A 307 -1.19 8.15 10.94
CA ARG A 307 -1.07 7.24 12.07
C ARG A 307 0.31 6.59 12.12
N ASN A 308 0.86 6.50 13.31
CA ASN A 308 1.98 5.62 13.60
C ASN A 308 1.42 4.28 14.10
N PHE A 309 1.40 3.27 13.24
CA PHE A 309 0.88 1.93 13.55
C PHE A 309 1.78 1.12 14.49
N VAL A 310 3.08 1.44 14.56
CA VAL A 310 4.00 0.79 15.49
C VAL A 310 3.77 1.29 16.93
N LYS A 311 3.43 2.56 17.07
CA LYS A 311 3.13 3.19 18.37
C LYS A 311 1.65 3.20 18.73
N GLY A 312 0.75 2.89 17.80
CA GLY A 312 -0.69 2.90 17.97
C GLY A 312 -1.27 4.31 18.25
N LYS A 313 -0.76 5.34 17.55
CA LYS A 313 -1.15 6.75 17.79
C LYS A 313 -1.41 7.49 16.50
N TYR A 314 -2.42 8.36 16.51
CA TYR A 314 -2.65 9.34 15.44
C TYR A 314 -1.66 10.49 15.51
N LEU A 315 -1.42 11.10 14.34
CA LEU A 315 -0.51 12.23 14.13
C LEU A 315 -1.29 13.36 13.42
N PRO A 316 -2.27 13.98 14.09
CA PRO A 316 -3.27 14.83 13.42
C PRO A 316 -2.69 16.06 12.73
N ASP A 317 -1.50 16.53 13.11
CA ASP A 317 -0.81 17.64 12.45
C ASP A 317 -0.41 17.31 11.00
N PHE A 318 -0.48 16.04 10.60
CA PHE A 318 -0.13 15.54 9.28
C PHE A 318 -1.33 14.96 8.51
N ASP A 319 -2.54 15.20 8.99
CA ASP A 319 -3.75 14.76 8.28
C ASP A 319 -3.92 15.54 6.97
N ILE A 320 -4.46 14.85 5.94
CA ILE A 320 -4.69 15.43 4.61
C ILE A 320 -6.16 15.31 4.28
N ASP A 321 -6.86 16.43 4.18
CA ASP A 321 -8.28 16.49 3.81
C ASP A 321 -8.44 16.99 2.37
N ILE A 322 -9.01 16.15 1.50
CA ILE A 322 -9.10 16.40 0.07
C ILE A 322 -10.59 16.48 -0.34
N PRO A 323 -11.08 17.68 -0.69
CA PRO A 323 -12.45 17.83 -1.15
C PRO A 323 -12.65 17.12 -2.50
N LEU A 324 -13.80 16.47 -2.67
CA LEU A 324 -14.21 15.89 -3.94
C LEU A 324 -14.85 16.96 -4.85
N CYS A 325 -14.53 16.89 -6.13
CA CYS A 325 -15.24 17.69 -7.12
C CYS A 325 -16.74 17.30 -7.10
N PRO A 326 -17.65 18.28 -6.97
CA PRO A 326 -19.07 17.99 -6.99
C PRO A 326 -19.46 17.32 -8.31
N MET A 327 -20.41 16.38 -8.23
CA MET A 327 -21.03 15.85 -9.44
C MET A 327 -21.70 17.00 -10.20
N ASN A 328 -21.28 17.26 -11.44
CA ASN A 328 -22.08 18.07 -12.32
C ASN A 328 -23.38 17.29 -12.57
N VAL A 329 -24.44 17.66 -11.89
CA VAL A 329 -25.79 17.21 -12.23
C VAL A 329 -26.08 17.75 -13.61
N VAL A 330 -25.91 16.90 -14.64
CA VAL A 330 -26.30 17.21 -16.02
C VAL A 330 -27.78 16.95 -16.15
#